data_3ce724729b967c3e503aa0e2c3307a2e
#
_entry.id   3ce724729b967c3e503aa0e2c3307a2e
#
_cell.length_a   1.000
_cell.length_b   1.000
_cell.length_c   1.000
_cell.angle_alpha   90.00
_cell.angle_beta   90.00
_cell.angle_gamma   90.00
#
_symmetry.space_group_name_H-M   'P 1'
#
loop_
_entity.id
_entity.type
_entity.pdbx_description
1 polymer ?
#
loop_
_entity_poly.entity_id
_entity_poly.type
_entity_poly.pdbx_seq_one_letter_code
_entity_poly.pdbx_strand_id
1 'polypeptide(L)'
;SYPDLGSLRVLDLCAGCGVIGIELSWYLQAIRQIDFIEIQDIYTEYFYQNIANVNRPELQFRWHLLNYDELHKKKWEDKFDLIISNPPYFQPGHGMLSPSKFKNRCRFYLDSSFQSYIQALGNSLANRGKAYFLLRPLKHHGLDLFSDIQKILQETSVTATKISHIRGTDIILLEKLK
;
A
#
# COMPACT_ATOMS: atom_id res chain seq x y z
N SER A 1 -19.78 4.27 7.59
CA SER A 1 -19.89 3.03 8.39
C SER A 1 -19.50 1.87 7.49
N TYR A 2 -18.56 1.06 7.92
CA TYR A 2 -18.27 -0.21 7.26
C TYR A 2 -19.45 -1.14 7.49
N PRO A 3 -20.07 -1.70 6.44
CA PRO A 3 -21.15 -2.64 6.62
C PRO A 3 -20.60 -3.91 7.26
N ASP A 4 -21.34 -4.40 8.23
CA ASP A 4 -21.18 -5.68 8.94
C ASP A 4 -19.73 -6.20 9.02
N LEU A 5 -19.06 -5.82 10.10
CA LEU A 5 -17.63 -6.05 10.33
C LEU A 5 -17.33 -7.51 10.72
N GLY A 6 -17.77 -8.41 9.90
CA GLY A 6 -17.21 -9.73 9.82
C GLY A 6 -15.75 -9.65 9.52
N SER A 7 -14.81 -10.29 9.69
CA SER A 7 -13.36 -10.17 9.56
C SER A 7 -12.91 -9.39 8.32
N LEU A 8 -12.42 -8.16 8.51
CA LEU A 8 -11.76 -7.40 7.44
C LEU A 8 -10.45 -8.08 7.02
N ARG A 9 -10.29 -8.25 5.71
CA ARG A 9 -9.03 -8.70 5.08
C ARG A 9 -8.21 -7.46 4.72
N VAL A 10 -7.10 -7.28 5.40
CA VAL A 10 -6.26 -6.07 5.27
C VAL A 10 -4.95 -6.40 4.58
N LEU A 11 -4.46 -5.49 3.74
CA LEU A 11 -3.12 -5.50 3.17
C LEU A 11 -2.37 -4.24 3.61
N ASP A 12 -1.18 -4.42 4.16
CA ASP A 12 -0.15 -3.37 4.26
C ASP A 12 0.84 -3.58 3.11
N LEU A 13 0.78 -2.68 2.11
CA LEU A 13 1.59 -2.78 0.89
C LEU A 13 2.78 -1.81 0.97
N CYS A 14 3.97 -2.27 0.61
CA CYS A 14 5.25 -1.60 0.89
C CYS A 14 5.44 -1.45 2.40
N ALA A 15 5.24 -2.54 3.13
CA ALA A 15 5.03 -2.56 4.56
C ALA A 15 6.25 -2.15 5.40
N GLY A 16 7.47 -2.19 4.82
CA GLY A 16 8.69 -2.01 5.61
C GLY A 16 8.72 -3.04 6.75
N CYS A 17 8.89 -2.59 7.97
CA CYS A 17 8.84 -3.47 9.15
C CYS A 17 7.42 -3.64 9.75
N GLY A 18 6.36 -3.32 8.99
CA GLY A 18 4.96 -3.60 9.33
C GLY A 18 4.30 -2.63 10.30
N VAL A 19 4.94 -1.50 10.63
CA VAL A 19 4.45 -0.57 11.67
C VAL A 19 3.05 -0.05 11.39
N ILE A 20 2.74 0.30 10.13
CA ILE A 20 1.44 0.90 9.78
C ILE A 20 0.31 -0.12 9.97
N GLY A 21 0.47 -1.34 9.45
CA GLY A 21 -0.53 -2.39 9.60
C GLY A 21 -0.71 -2.85 11.05
N ILE A 22 0.38 -2.96 11.81
CA ILE A 22 0.34 -3.28 13.23
C ILE A 22 -0.40 -2.19 14.00
N GLU A 23 -0.06 -0.92 13.79
CA GLU A 23 -0.72 0.22 14.44
C GLU A 23 -2.22 0.27 14.09
N LEU A 24 -2.57 0.08 12.82
CA LEU A 24 -3.97 0.02 12.37
C LEU A 24 -4.78 -1.03 13.13
N SER A 25 -4.17 -2.17 13.46
CA SER A 25 -4.84 -3.25 14.19
C SER A 25 -5.33 -2.85 15.58
N TRP A 26 -4.71 -1.87 16.22
CA TRP A 26 -5.14 -1.34 17.51
C TRP A 26 -6.39 -0.47 17.42
N TYR A 27 -6.56 0.23 16.29
CA TYR A 27 -7.72 1.09 16.07
C TYR A 27 -8.93 0.33 15.48
N LEU A 28 -8.68 -0.69 14.66
CA LEU A 28 -9.74 -1.46 14.01
C LEU A 28 -9.82 -2.88 14.57
N GLN A 29 -10.57 -3.04 15.64
CA GLN A 29 -10.73 -4.33 16.37
C GLN A 29 -11.40 -5.44 15.53
N ALA A 30 -12.06 -5.07 14.41
CA ALA A 30 -12.67 -6.02 13.48
C ALA A 30 -11.66 -6.76 12.58
N ILE A 31 -10.40 -6.32 12.54
CA ILE A 31 -9.36 -6.99 11.76
C ILE A 31 -9.04 -8.34 12.40
N ARG A 32 -9.00 -9.39 11.58
CA ARG A 32 -8.60 -10.75 11.98
C ARG A 32 -7.38 -11.24 11.24
N GLN A 33 -7.04 -10.60 10.10
CA GLN A 33 -5.88 -10.95 9.31
C GLN A 33 -5.31 -9.70 8.64
N ILE A 34 -4.00 -9.55 8.69
CA ILE A 34 -3.26 -8.57 7.90
C ILE A 34 -2.19 -9.31 7.10
N ASP A 35 -2.23 -9.15 5.79
CA ASP A 35 -1.16 -9.53 4.89
C ASP A 35 -0.20 -8.33 4.75
N PHE A 36 1.11 -8.56 4.85
CA PHE A 36 2.17 -7.56 4.69
C PHE A 36 3.00 -7.93 3.49
N ILE A 37 3.16 -7.01 2.54
CA ILE A 37 3.97 -7.21 1.35
C ILE A 37 5.12 -6.21 1.35
N GLU A 38 6.34 -6.75 1.29
CA GLU A 38 7.58 -5.99 1.23
C GLU A 38 8.57 -6.70 0.29
N ILE A 39 9.37 -5.93 -0.45
CA ILE A 39 10.35 -6.48 -1.39
C ILE A 39 11.74 -6.57 -0.78
N GLN A 40 12.04 -5.81 0.26
CA GLN A 40 13.35 -5.76 0.91
C GLN A 40 13.43 -6.73 2.08
N ASP A 41 14.21 -7.79 1.93
CA ASP A 41 14.40 -8.86 2.93
C ASP A 41 14.93 -8.37 4.28
N ILE A 42 15.69 -7.27 4.27
CA ILE A 42 16.22 -6.64 5.50
C ILE A 42 15.14 -6.30 6.53
N TYR A 43 13.89 -6.10 6.08
CA TYR A 43 12.78 -5.81 6.99
C TYR A 43 12.19 -7.05 7.67
N THR A 44 12.48 -8.25 7.17
CA THR A 44 11.85 -9.49 7.65
C THR A 44 12.09 -9.71 9.14
N GLU A 45 13.34 -9.57 9.60
CA GLU A 45 13.67 -9.74 11.02
C GLU A 45 12.98 -8.69 11.91
N TYR A 46 13.00 -7.41 11.49
CA TYR A 46 12.36 -6.33 12.22
C TYR A 46 10.84 -6.52 12.30
N PHE A 47 10.22 -7.01 11.21
CA PHE A 47 8.81 -7.34 11.21
C PHE A 47 8.47 -8.39 12.27
N TYR A 48 9.21 -9.50 12.32
CA TYR A 48 8.96 -10.55 13.32
C TYR A 48 9.22 -10.08 14.74
N GLN A 49 10.20 -9.21 14.98
CA GLN A 49 10.44 -8.58 16.27
C GLN A 49 9.26 -7.68 16.68
N ASN A 50 8.69 -6.92 15.74
CA ASN A 50 7.56 -6.03 16.00
C ASN A 50 6.29 -6.82 16.35
N ILE A 51 5.96 -7.88 15.60
CA ILE A 51 4.74 -8.65 15.88
C ILE A 51 4.85 -9.52 17.13
N ALA A 52 6.05 -9.91 17.55
CA ALA A 52 6.25 -10.70 18.77
C ALA A 52 5.73 -10.00 20.03
N ASN A 53 5.62 -8.68 20.01
CA ASN A 53 5.11 -7.87 21.14
C ASN A 53 3.60 -7.55 21.00
N VAL A 54 2.93 -8.02 19.95
CA VAL A 54 1.49 -7.77 19.75
C VAL A 54 0.67 -8.81 20.48
N ASN A 55 0.04 -8.41 21.58
CA ASN A 55 -0.82 -9.29 22.36
C ASN A 55 -2.25 -9.32 21.82
N ARG A 56 -2.43 -9.92 20.61
CA ARG A 56 -3.73 -10.12 19.96
C ARG A 56 -3.78 -11.52 19.34
N PRO A 57 -4.07 -12.56 20.14
CA PRO A 57 -4.01 -13.96 19.69
C PRO A 57 -5.03 -14.28 18.59
N GLU A 58 -6.10 -13.49 18.45
CA GLU A 58 -7.12 -13.63 17.41
C GLU A 58 -6.68 -13.05 16.06
N LEU A 59 -5.57 -12.30 15.99
CA LEU A 59 -5.09 -11.61 14.79
C LEU A 59 -3.98 -12.41 14.11
N GLN A 60 -4.14 -12.68 12.84
CA GLN A 60 -3.13 -13.35 12.01
C GLN A 60 -2.32 -12.32 11.23
N PHE A 61 -1.00 -12.38 11.38
CA PHE A 61 -0.05 -11.63 10.56
C PHE A 61 0.57 -12.56 9.51
N ARG A 62 0.53 -12.15 8.24
CA ARG A 62 1.09 -12.93 7.13
C ARG A 62 2.12 -12.09 6.38
N TRP A 63 3.37 -12.48 6.49
CA TRP A 63 4.47 -11.82 5.78
C TRP A 63 4.70 -12.41 4.40
N HIS A 64 4.85 -11.55 3.40
CA HIS A 64 5.13 -11.93 2.03
C HIS A 64 6.32 -11.11 1.50
N LEU A 65 7.47 -11.76 1.36
CA LEU A 65 8.64 -11.16 0.74
C LEU A 65 8.49 -11.29 -0.78
N LEU A 66 7.89 -10.29 -1.41
CA LEU A 66 7.64 -10.27 -2.85
C LEU A 66 7.46 -8.85 -3.40
N ASN A 67 7.63 -8.69 -4.71
CA ASN A 67 7.32 -7.46 -5.41
C ASN A 67 5.80 -7.31 -5.59
N TYR A 68 5.25 -6.11 -5.46
CA TYR A 68 3.83 -5.85 -5.73
C TYR A 68 3.43 -6.10 -7.21
N ASP A 69 4.38 -6.20 -8.14
CA ASP A 69 4.11 -6.68 -9.50
C ASP A 69 3.50 -8.09 -9.52
N GLU A 70 3.74 -8.88 -8.47
CA GLU A 70 3.13 -10.21 -8.31
C GLU A 70 1.62 -10.15 -8.01
N LEU A 71 1.10 -8.98 -7.61
CA LEU A 71 -0.31 -8.79 -7.25
C LEU A 71 -1.26 -8.80 -8.46
N HIS A 72 -0.75 -8.84 -9.69
CA HIS A 72 -1.58 -9.09 -10.89
C HIS A 72 -2.05 -10.55 -11.00
N LYS A 73 -1.46 -11.47 -10.22
CA LYS A 73 -1.83 -12.89 -10.25
C LYS A 73 -3.21 -13.11 -9.62
N LYS A 74 -3.99 -14.03 -10.20
CA LYS A 74 -5.36 -14.35 -9.80
C LYS A 74 -5.54 -14.61 -8.29
N LYS A 75 -4.55 -15.16 -7.61
CA LYS A 75 -4.62 -15.41 -6.16
C LYS A 75 -4.74 -14.13 -5.30
N TRP A 76 -4.46 -12.96 -5.88
CA TRP A 76 -4.51 -11.67 -5.23
C TRP A 76 -5.71 -10.83 -5.68
N GLU A 77 -6.41 -11.23 -6.74
CA GLU A 77 -7.56 -10.55 -7.29
C GLU A 77 -8.70 -10.48 -6.27
N ASP A 78 -9.34 -9.32 -6.14
CA ASP A 78 -10.50 -9.08 -5.26
C ASP A 78 -10.33 -9.58 -3.82
N LYS A 79 -9.11 -9.52 -3.31
CA LYS A 79 -8.76 -10.19 -2.05
C LYS A 79 -8.95 -9.32 -0.82
N PHE A 80 -8.70 -8.00 -0.89
CA PHE A 80 -8.59 -7.16 0.30
C PHE A 80 -9.71 -6.14 0.39
N ASP A 81 -10.33 -6.07 1.56
CA ASP A 81 -11.39 -5.10 1.87
C ASP A 81 -10.79 -3.73 2.21
N LEU A 82 -9.57 -3.74 2.76
CA LEU A 82 -8.81 -2.53 3.09
C LEU A 82 -7.34 -2.72 2.71
N ILE A 83 -6.80 -1.77 1.96
CA ILE A 83 -5.37 -1.67 1.68
C ILE A 83 -4.84 -0.36 2.25
N ILE A 84 -3.71 -0.42 2.93
CA ILE A 84 -2.94 0.75 3.37
C ILE A 84 -1.55 0.68 2.76
N SER A 85 -0.97 1.83 2.43
CA SER A 85 0.37 1.84 1.88
C SER A 85 1.09 3.18 2.08
N ASN A 86 2.39 3.09 2.35
CA ASN A 86 3.32 4.21 2.26
C ASN A 86 4.41 3.87 1.22
N PRO A 87 4.11 4.00 -0.07
CA PRO A 87 5.00 3.58 -1.15
C PRO A 87 6.20 4.51 -1.30
N PRO A 88 7.19 4.15 -2.13
CA PRO A 88 8.20 5.09 -2.61
C PRO A 88 7.54 6.33 -3.25
N TYR A 89 8.19 7.50 -3.12
CA TYR A 89 7.60 8.75 -3.60
C TYR A 89 8.13 9.23 -4.94
N PHE A 90 9.33 8.79 -5.33
CA PHE A 90 10.05 9.36 -6.46
C PHE A 90 10.24 8.34 -7.58
N GLN A 91 10.08 8.82 -8.79
CA GLN A 91 10.50 8.05 -9.96
C GLN A 91 12.01 8.19 -10.16
N PRO A 92 12.69 7.21 -10.77
CA PRO A 92 14.10 7.35 -11.17
C PRO A 92 14.31 8.62 -11.98
N GLY A 93 15.38 9.36 -11.68
CA GLY A 93 15.67 10.65 -12.32
C GLY A 93 15.04 11.89 -11.67
N HIS A 94 14.11 11.72 -10.73
CA HIS A 94 13.43 12.83 -10.05
C HIS A 94 13.88 12.98 -8.58
N GLY A 95 15.16 13.14 -8.37
CA GLY A 95 15.73 13.34 -7.04
C GLY A 95 17.18 12.85 -6.94
N MET A 96 17.86 13.25 -5.87
CA MET A 96 19.22 12.79 -5.60
C MET A 96 19.21 11.42 -4.93
N LEU A 97 19.98 10.49 -5.50
CA LEU A 97 20.22 9.19 -4.90
C LEU A 97 21.16 9.32 -3.69
N SER A 98 20.87 8.59 -2.65
CA SER A 98 21.76 8.38 -1.50
C SER A 98 22.85 7.38 -1.86
N PRO A 99 24.04 7.42 -1.22
CA PRO A 99 25.01 6.33 -1.29
C PRO A 99 24.44 4.98 -0.82
N SER A 100 23.43 4.99 0.02
CA SER A 100 22.76 3.79 0.52
C SER A 100 21.73 3.26 -0.49
N LYS A 101 22.00 2.09 -1.07
CA LYS A 101 21.05 1.38 -1.95
C LYS A 101 19.72 1.10 -1.26
N PHE A 102 19.77 0.70 0.01
CA PHE A 102 18.59 0.47 0.84
C PHE A 102 17.69 1.70 0.93
N LYS A 103 18.23 2.88 1.30
CA LYS A 103 17.47 4.13 1.37
C LYS A 103 16.88 4.54 0.03
N ASN A 104 17.56 4.25 -1.07
CA ASN A 104 17.06 4.55 -2.40
C ASN A 104 15.81 3.72 -2.72
N ARG A 105 15.82 2.41 -2.40
CA ARG A 105 14.66 1.53 -2.61
C ARG A 105 13.44 1.95 -1.78
N CYS A 106 13.64 2.53 -0.58
CA CYS A 106 12.55 3.09 0.21
C CYS A 106 11.95 4.38 -0.40
N ARG A 107 12.69 5.08 -1.25
CA ARG A 107 12.32 6.41 -1.74
C ARG A 107 11.92 6.46 -3.20
N PHE A 108 12.46 5.56 -4.00
CA PHE A 108 12.33 5.54 -5.47
C PHE A 108 11.72 4.23 -5.94
N TYR A 109 10.92 4.29 -6.99
CA TYR A 109 10.39 3.14 -7.70
C TYR A 109 11.52 2.48 -8.53
N LEU A 110 12.46 1.78 -7.85
CA LEU A 110 13.61 1.15 -8.50
C LEU A 110 13.36 -0.31 -8.87
N ASP A 111 12.48 -0.99 -8.14
CA ASP A 111 12.19 -2.42 -8.30
C ASP A 111 10.96 -2.67 -9.18
N SER A 112 10.19 -1.63 -9.46
CA SER A 112 8.98 -1.65 -10.27
C SER A 112 8.59 -0.21 -10.68
N SER A 113 7.37 0.01 -11.17
CA SER A 113 6.89 1.30 -11.63
C SER A 113 5.71 1.83 -10.80
N PHE A 114 5.49 3.14 -10.86
CA PHE A 114 4.29 3.76 -10.29
C PHE A 114 3.00 3.20 -10.93
N GLN A 115 3.03 2.95 -12.25
CA GLN A 115 1.90 2.33 -12.96
C GLN A 115 1.57 0.95 -12.39
N SER A 116 2.57 0.06 -12.28
CA SER A 116 2.39 -1.28 -11.71
C SER A 116 1.87 -1.23 -10.27
N TYR A 117 2.34 -0.24 -9.48
CA TYR A 117 1.86 -0.04 -8.12
C TYR A 117 0.34 0.28 -8.08
N ILE A 118 -0.12 1.21 -8.91
CA ILE A 118 -1.55 1.57 -8.97
C ILE A 118 -2.40 0.40 -9.49
N GLN A 119 -1.91 -0.32 -10.49
CA GLN A 119 -2.58 -1.53 -11.01
C GLN A 119 -2.65 -2.63 -9.94
N ALA A 120 -1.60 -2.82 -9.16
CA ALA A 120 -1.57 -3.78 -8.05
C ALA A 120 -2.63 -3.46 -6.98
N LEU A 121 -2.77 -2.18 -6.59
CA LEU A 121 -3.83 -1.73 -5.69
C LEU A 121 -5.21 -2.04 -6.27
N GLY A 122 -5.48 -1.63 -7.52
CA GLY A 122 -6.79 -1.81 -8.16
C GLY A 122 -7.17 -3.29 -8.31
N ASN A 123 -6.23 -4.14 -8.72
CA ASN A 123 -6.46 -5.58 -8.87
C ASN A 123 -6.77 -6.27 -7.54
N SER A 124 -6.08 -5.86 -6.49
CA SER A 124 -6.16 -6.53 -5.18
C SER A 124 -7.34 -6.08 -4.32
N LEU A 125 -7.97 -4.94 -4.65
CA LEU A 125 -9.16 -4.46 -3.95
C LEU A 125 -10.35 -5.38 -4.21
N ALA A 126 -10.99 -5.84 -3.14
CA ALA A 126 -12.28 -6.50 -3.19
C ALA A 126 -13.39 -5.53 -3.64
N ASN A 127 -14.52 -6.04 -4.08
CA ASN A 127 -15.70 -5.23 -4.34
C ASN A 127 -16.08 -4.40 -3.12
N ARG A 128 -16.28 -3.10 -3.28
CA ARG A 128 -16.46 -2.10 -2.22
C ARG A 128 -15.25 -1.92 -1.30
N GLY A 129 -14.11 -2.49 -1.64
CA GLY A 129 -12.85 -2.31 -0.93
C GLY A 129 -12.30 -0.89 -1.08
N LYS A 130 -11.45 -0.51 -0.13
CA LYS A 130 -10.82 0.80 -0.08
C LYS A 130 -9.31 0.68 0.07
N ALA A 131 -8.58 1.49 -0.68
CA ALA A 131 -7.13 1.62 -0.48
C ALA A 131 -6.78 3.07 -0.11
N TYR A 132 -5.96 3.22 0.92
CA TYR A 132 -5.42 4.49 1.35
C TYR A 132 -3.91 4.48 1.18
N PHE A 133 -3.38 5.45 0.47
CA PHE A 133 -1.94 5.57 0.32
C PHE A 133 -1.46 7.01 0.26
N LEU A 134 -0.18 7.21 0.55
CA LEU A 134 0.47 8.49 0.51
C LEU A 134 1.04 8.76 -0.89
N LEU A 135 0.77 9.95 -1.42
CA LEU A 135 1.27 10.42 -2.71
C LEU A 135 1.99 11.75 -2.54
N ARG A 136 3.27 11.81 -2.88
CA ARG A 136 4.00 13.07 -2.89
C ARG A 136 3.76 13.79 -4.22
N PRO A 137 3.16 14.99 -4.23
CA PRO A 137 3.01 15.77 -5.45
C PRO A 137 4.38 16.14 -6.03
N LEU A 138 4.58 15.86 -7.33
CA LEU A 138 5.81 16.17 -8.04
C LEU A 138 5.60 17.22 -9.13
N LYS A 139 4.64 18.14 -8.94
CA LYS A 139 4.29 19.18 -9.91
C LYS A 139 5.46 20.07 -10.30
N HIS A 140 6.37 20.34 -9.38
CA HIS A 140 7.60 21.10 -9.64
C HIS A 140 8.60 20.33 -10.54
N HIS A 141 8.40 19.04 -10.74
CA HIS A 141 9.10 18.21 -11.73
C HIS A 141 8.28 18.00 -13.01
N GLY A 142 7.16 18.72 -13.20
CA GLY A 142 6.28 18.59 -14.37
C GLY A 142 5.39 17.33 -14.35
N LEU A 143 5.30 16.62 -13.22
CA LEU A 143 4.52 15.38 -13.09
C LEU A 143 3.19 15.64 -12.36
N ASP A 144 2.08 15.27 -12.99
CA ASP A 144 0.75 15.21 -12.36
C ASP A 144 0.36 13.76 -12.07
N LEU A 145 0.95 13.20 -11.01
CA LEU A 145 0.74 11.81 -10.62
C LEU A 145 -0.73 11.48 -10.31
N PHE A 146 -1.52 12.46 -9.85
CA PHE A 146 -2.95 12.21 -9.61
C PHE A 146 -3.72 12.02 -10.91
N SER A 147 -3.44 12.84 -11.94
CA SER A 147 -3.99 12.63 -13.27
C SER A 147 -3.55 11.30 -13.88
N ASP A 148 -2.32 10.88 -13.63
CA ASP A 148 -1.84 9.57 -14.09
C ASP A 148 -2.57 8.42 -13.40
N ILE A 149 -2.87 8.50 -12.10
CA ILE A 149 -3.71 7.52 -11.39
C ILE A 149 -5.07 7.39 -12.10
N GLN A 150 -5.72 8.51 -12.39
CA GLN A 150 -7.03 8.52 -13.05
C GLN A 150 -6.98 7.86 -14.43
N LYS A 151 -5.94 8.11 -15.23
CA LYS A 151 -5.72 7.47 -16.53
C LYS A 151 -5.50 5.97 -16.42
N ILE A 152 -4.67 5.52 -15.44
CA ILE A 152 -4.37 4.10 -15.21
C ILE A 152 -5.66 3.34 -14.87
N LEU A 153 -6.56 3.96 -14.11
CA LEU A 153 -7.78 3.34 -13.61
C LEU A 153 -9.02 3.55 -14.50
N GLN A 154 -8.93 4.34 -15.59
CA GLN A 154 -10.09 4.79 -16.38
C GLN A 154 -10.97 3.66 -16.93
N GLU A 155 -10.40 2.48 -17.20
CA GLU A 155 -11.12 1.31 -17.73
C GLU A 155 -11.43 0.27 -16.66
N THR A 156 -11.27 0.64 -15.39
CA THR A 156 -11.54 -0.24 -14.24
C THR A 156 -12.76 0.24 -13.47
N SER A 157 -13.24 -0.61 -12.54
CA SER A 157 -14.29 -0.22 -11.58
C SER A 157 -13.74 0.54 -10.37
N VAL A 158 -12.49 1.02 -10.41
CA VAL A 158 -11.83 1.70 -9.28
C VAL A 158 -11.80 3.20 -9.53
N THR A 159 -12.23 3.97 -8.55
CA THR A 159 -12.16 5.43 -8.55
C THR A 159 -11.07 5.95 -7.62
N ALA A 160 -10.50 7.11 -7.93
CA ALA A 160 -9.49 7.76 -7.13
C ALA A 160 -9.96 9.13 -6.64
N THR A 161 -9.77 9.42 -5.36
CA THR A 161 -10.09 10.69 -4.72
C THR A 161 -8.94 11.16 -3.85
N LYS A 162 -8.57 12.44 -3.97
CA LYS A 162 -7.67 13.07 -2.99
C LYS A 162 -8.51 13.52 -1.79
N ILE A 163 -8.29 12.91 -0.63
CA ILE A 163 -9.09 13.15 0.57
C ILE A 163 -8.43 14.11 1.56
N SER A 164 -7.11 14.28 1.51
CA SER A 164 -6.39 15.20 2.41
C SER A 164 -5.02 15.57 1.86
N HIS A 165 -4.43 16.63 2.43
CA HIS A 165 -3.05 17.07 2.18
C HIS A 165 -2.36 17.38 3.51
N ILE A 166 -1.30 16.65 3.85
CA ILE A 166 -0.59 16.79 5.14
C ILE A 166 0.92 16.85 4.89
N ARG A 167 1.56 17.93 5.33
CA ARG A 167 3.03 18.11 5.28
C ARG A 167 3.62 17.85 3.89
N GLY A 168 2.98 18.37 2.83
CA GLY A 168 3.47 18.22 1.45
C GLY A 168 3.19 16.86 0.81
N THR A 169 2.32 16.04 1.41
CA THR A 169 1.93 14.73 0.92
C THR A 169 0.41 14.65 0.82
N ASP A 170 -0.11 14.16 -0.28
CA ASP A 170 -1.53 13.90 -0.48
C ASP A 170 -1.90 12.52 0.09
N ILE A 171 -3.07 12.40 0.68
CA ILE A 171 -3.69 11.12 1.00
C ILE A 171 -4.68 10.80 -0.11
N ILE A 172 -4.45 9.69 -0.77
CA ILE A 172 -5.30 9.21 -1.86
C ILE A 172 -6.14 8.05 -1.36
N LEU A 173 -7.42 8.09 -1.69
CA LEU A 173 -8.37 7.00 -1.54
C LEU A 173 -8.66 6.41 -2.91
N LEU A 174 -8.48 5.09 -3.06
CA LEU A 174 -9.08 4.31 -4.14
C LEU A 174 -10.28 3.56 -3.57
N GLU A 175 -11.38 3.54 -4.33
CA GLU A 175 -12.58 2.78 -3.99
C GLU A 175 -12.98 1.93 -5.19
N LYS A 176 -13.15 0.62 -4.98
CA LYS A 176 -13.66 -0.29 -6.00
C LYS A 176 -15.18 -0.28 -5.94
N LEU A 177 -15.80 0.13 -7.03
CA LEU A 177 -17.24 0.02 -7.23
C LEU A 177 -17.61 -1.45 -7.45
N LYS A 178 -18.91 -1.75 -7.42
CA LYS A 178 -19.39 -3.12 -7.68
C LYS A 178 -19.06 -3.57 -9.08
#